data_cb9cf6ba0eb5653b7eac9609794c7ef1
#
_entry.id   cb9cf6ba0eb5653b7eac9609794c7ef1
#
_cell.length_a   1.000
_cell.length_b   1.000
_cell.length_c   1.000
_cell.angle_alpha   90.00
_cell.angle_beta   90.00
_cell.angle_gamma   90.00
#
_symmetry.space_group_name_H-M   'P 1'
#
loop_
_entity.id
_entity.type
_entity.pdbx_description
1 polymer ?
#
loop_
_entity_poly.entity_id
_entity_poly.type
_entity_poly.pdbx_seq_one_letter_code
_entity_poly.pdbx_strand_id
1 'polypeptide(L)'
;MKKLGIIGAMQVEVETLLGCMGEKEAREIAGSVFYEGILEGLPVVVVQCGVGKVNAAICAQILCSCYGVTHLVNTGIAGSLCPELDIGDLVVSRDAMYHDFDCGGFGYPIGKVPGMDTVAFPGDEAMIALAYAAAETVNPGHTRIGRVASGDQFICDKQVKDRIIANTQALCTEMEGAAIAQTAYRNGIPFVILRAISDKADDSAEMDYPTFERIAAHRCAEVVMKMAASIQG
;
A
#
# COMPACT_ATOMS: atom_id res chain seq x y z
N MET A 1 -12.81 -20.27 -1.32
CA MET A 1 -11.55 -20.25 -0.56
C MET A 1 -10.91 -18.88 -0.74
N LYS A 2 -10.46 -18.23 0.33
CA LYS A 2 -9.85 -16.90 0.23
C LYS A 2 -8.44 -17.03 -0.37
N LYS A 3 -8.09 -16.16 -1.30
CA LYS A 3 -6.75 -16.04 -1.90
C LYS A 3 -6.33 -14.58 -1.82
N LEU A 4 -5.19 -14.30 -1.20
CA LEU A 4 -4.70 -12.96 -0.97
C LEU A 4 -3.68 -12.55 -2.03
N GLY A 5 -3.91 -11.45 -2.73
CA GLY A 5 -2.92 -10.78 -3.56
C GLY A 5 -2.13 -9.78 -2.72
N ILE A 6 -0.80 -9.87 -2.73
CA ILE A 6 0.09 -8.99 -1.98
C ILE A 6 1.01 -8.27 -2.97
N ILE A 7 1.01 -6.95 -2.91
CA ILE A 7 1.75 -6.08 -3.82
C ILE A 7 2.71 -5.20 -3.02
N GLY A 8 4.00 -5.30 -3.30
CA GLY A 8 5.01 -4.31 -2.91
C GLY A 8 5.67 -3.71 -4.14
N ALA A 9 6.16 -2.49 -4.07
CA ALA A 9 6.81 -1.83 -5.20
C ALA A 9 8.27 -2.26 -5.37
N MET A 10 8.96 -2.50 -4.28
CA MET A 10 10.40 -2.75 -4.25
C MET A 10 10.72 -4.14 -3.71
N GLN A 11 11.92 -4.64 -4.06
CA GLN A 11 12.43 -5.91 -3.57
C GLN A 11 12.40 -6.01 -2.04
N VAL A 12 12.84 -4.96 -1.36
CA VAL A 12 12.89 -4.90 0.11
C VAL A 12 11.53 -5.07 0.77
N GLU A 13 10.44 -4.70 0.09
CA GLU A 13 9.06 -4.79 0.60
C GLU A 13 8.46 -6.19 0.49
N VAL A 14 8.99 -7.04 -0.40
CA VAL A 14 8.45 -8.38 -0.67
C VAL A 14 9.41 -9.51 -0.30
N GLU A 15 10.71 -9.27 -0.17
CA GLU A 15 11.72 -10.32 0.04
C GLU A 15 11.47 -11.17 1.28
N THR A 16 11.05 -10.56 2.39
CA THR A 16 10.72 -11.28 3.63
C THR A 16 9.52 -12.20 3.43
N LEU A 17 8.45 -11.71 2.79
CA LEU A 17 7.27 -12.50 2.48
C LEU A 17 7.61 -13.68 1.57
N LEU A 18 8.37 -13.41 0.50
CA LEU A 18 8.84 -14.45 -0.42
C LEU A 18 9.74 -15.49 0.28
N GLY A 19 10.54 -15.06 1.26
CA GLY A 19 11.36 -15.97 2.08
C GLY A 19 10.53 -16.90 2.96
N CYS A 20 9.37 -16.46 3.43
CA CYS A 20 8.48 -17.21 4.31
C CYS A 20 7.42 -18.05 3.57
N MET A 21 7.24 -17.86 2.25
CA MET A 21 6.30 -18.64 1.46
C MET A 21 6.79 -20.08 1.24
N GLY A 22 5.89 -21.04 1.45
CA GLY A 22 6.03 -22.43 0.99
C GLY A 22 5.41 -22.64 -0.40
N GLU A 23 5.80 -23.73 -1.07
CA GLU A 23 5.20 -24.22 -2.33
C GLU A 23 5.10 -23.15 -3.42
N LYS A 24 6.19 -22.39 -3.64
CA LYS A 24 6.17 -21.26 -4.57
C LYS A 24 6.28 -21.68 -6.02
N GLU A 25 5.34 -21.23 -6.84
CA GLU A 25 5.43 -21.24 -8.30
C GLU A 25 5.59 -19.80 -8.80
N ALA A 26 6.59 -19.59 -9.66
CA ALA A 26 6.87 -18.27 -10.24
C ALA A 26 6.39 -18.20 -11.69
N ARG A 27 5.70 -17.13 -12.04
CA ARG A 27 5.28 -16.85 -13.41
C ARG A 27 5.51 -15.38 -13.76
N GLU A 28 6.20 -15.12 -14.85
CA GLU A 28 6.37 -13.77 -15.37
C GLU A 28 5.18 -13.37 -16.26
N ILE A 29 4.60 -12.20 -15.96
CA ILE A 29 3.53 -11.58 -16.76
C ILE A 29 3.78 -10.06 -16.77
N ALA A 30 3.75 -9.46 -17.96
CA ALA A 30 3.96 -8.01 -18.16
C ALA A 30 5.24 -7.46 -17.50
N GLY A 31 6.32 -8.26 -17.50
CA GLY A 31 7.62 -7.87 -16.94
C GLY A 31 7.72 -7.94 -15.42
N SER A 32 6.68 -8.43 -14.73
CA SER A 32 6.70 -8.68 -13.29
C SER A 32 6.59 -10.18 -12.99
N VAL A 33 7.30 -10.63 -11.94
CA VAL A 33 7.24 -12.03 -11.51
C VAL A 33 6.23 -12.18 -10.37
N PHE A 34 5.22 -13.00 -10.60
CA PHE A 34 4.19 -13.34 -9.64
C PHE A 34 4.54 -14.68 -8.99
N TYR A 35 4.58 -14.72 -7.68
CA TYR A 35 4.86 -15.92 -6.89
C TYR A 35 3.57 -16.40 -6.24
N GLU A 36 2.98 -17.46 -6.75
CA GLU A 36 1.82 -18.14 -6.16
C GLU A 36 2.29 -19.21 -5.19
N GLY A 37 1.69 -19.30 -3.99
CA GLY A 37 2.09 -20.27 -2.98
C GLY A 37 1.30 -20.11 -1.69
N ILE A 38 1.87 -20.60 -0.60
CA ILE A 38 1.25 -20.61 0.72
C ILE A 38 2.06 -19.72 1.68
N LEU A 39 1.39 -18.78 2.36
CA LEU A 39 1.96 -17.97 3.44
C LEU A 39 1.10 -18.14 4.68
N GLU A 40 1.71 -18.58 5.79
CA GLU A 40 0.98 -18.86 7.05
C GLU A 40 -0.26 -19.76 6.82
N GLY A 41 -0.15 -20.72 5.87
CA GLY A 41 -1.20 -21.65 5.48
C GLY A 41 -2.31 -21.04 4.58
N LEU A 42 -2.28 -19.75 4.26
CA LEU A 42 -3.21 -19.07 3.36
C LEU A 42 -2.67 -19.11 1.91
N PRO A 43 -3.48 -19.44 0.89
CA PRO A 43 -3.12 -19.24 -0.50
C PRO A 43 -2.89 -17.75 -0.81
N VAL A 44 -1.70 -17.44 -1.32
CA VAL A 44 -1.32 -16.07 -1.65
C VAL A 44 -0.69 -15.97 -3.04
N VAL A 45 -0.70 -14.77 -3.60
CA VAL A 45 0.13 -14.39 -4.74
C VAL A 45 0.87 -13.12 -4.35
N VAL A 46 2.20 -13.17 -4.34
CA VAL A 46 3.08 -12.03 -4.02
C VAL A 46 3.73 -11.53 -5.30
N VAL A 47 3.74 -10.22 -5.51
CA VAL A 47 4.38 -9.58 -6.65
C VAL A 47 5.14 -8.32 -6.25
N GLN A 48 6.34 -8.15 -6.81
CA GLN A 48 7.02 -6.87 -6.87
C GLN A 48 6.55 -6.15 -8.13
N CYS A 49 5.78 -5.06 -7.98
CA CYS A 49 5.21 -4.38 -9.14
C CYS A 49 6.17 -3.37 -9.81
N GLY A 50 7.19 -2.89 -9.10
CA GLY A 50 7.93 -1.69 -9.50
C GLY A 50 7.24 -0.41 -9.03
N VAL A 51 8.00 0.69 -9.01
CA VAL A 51 7.55 1.99 -8.51
C VAL A 51 6.57 2.65 -9.48
N GLY A 52 5.54 3.29 -8.92
CA GLY A 52 4.63 4.17 -9.63
C GLY A 52 3.29 3.57 -10.00
N LYS A 53 2.34 4.45 -10.29
CA LYS A 53 0.91 4.14 -10.45
C LYS A 53 0.60 3.14 -11.56
N VAL A 54 1.27 3.25 -12.70
CA VAL A 54 1.02 2.36 -13.86
C VAL A 54 1.46 0.93 -13.54
N ASN A 55 2.66 0.74 -12.99
CA ASN A 55 3.17 -0.56 -12.58
C ASN A 55 2.25 -1.23 -11.56
N ALA A 56 1.84 -0.45 -10.56
CA ALA A 56 0.93 -0.89 -9.51
C ALA A 56 -0.44 -1.34 -10.07
N ALA A 57 -1.04 -0.54 -10.96
CA ALA A 57 -2.34 -0.86 -11.58
C ALA A 57 -2.27 -2.12 -12.46
N ILE A 58 -1.20 -2.28 -13.27
CA ILE A 58 -1.01 -3.47 -14.10
C ILE A 58 -0.95 -4.72 -13.22
N CYS A 59 -0.14 -4.73 -12.17
CA CYS A 59 0.01 -5.87 -11.28
C CYS A 59 -1.29 -6.18 -10.52
N ALA A 60 -1.98 -5.16 -10.01
CA ALA A 60 -3.27 -5.33 -9.35
C ALA A 60 -4.31 -5.95 -10.29
N GLN A 61 -4.39 -5.49 -11.56
CA GLN A 61 -5.33 -6.06 -12.53
C GLN A 61 -4.99 -7.51 -12.90
N ILE A 62 -3.71 -7.84 -13.03
CA ILE A 62 -3.27 -9.23 -13.29
C ILE A 62 -3.65 -10.13 -12.11
N LEU A 63 -3.46 -9.70 -10.87
CA LEU A 63 -3.88 -10.46 -9.69
C LEU A 63 -5.39 -10.73 -9.71
N CYS A 64 -6.21 -9.74 -10.05
CA CYS A 64 -7.66 -9.90 -10.16
C CYS A 64 -8.06 -10.85 -11.30
N SER A 65 -7.50 -10.66 -12.49
CA SER A 65 -7.97 -11.34 -13.72
C SER A 65 -7.35 -12.70 -13.95
N CYS A 66 -6.05 -12.88 -13.62
CA CYS A 66 -5.30 -14.09 -13.96
C CYS A 66 -5.16 -15.05 -12.77
N TYR A 67 -5.13 -14.51 -11.54
CA TYR A 67 -4.96 -15.31 -10.33
C TYR A 67 -6.24 -15.48 -9.51
N GLY A 68 -7.28 -14.69 -9.82
CA GLY A 68 -8.56 -14.77 -9.13
C GLY A 68 -8.45 -14.49 -7.64
N VAL A 69 -7.61 -13.52 -7.25
CA VAL A 69 -7.48 -13.14 -5.84
C VAL A 69 -8.80 -12.57 -5.34
N THR A 70 -9.12 -12.86 -4.08
CA THR A 70 -10.37 -12.42 -3.45
C THR A 70 -10.18 -11.18 -2.58
N HIS A 71 -8.93 -10.85 -2.25
CA HIS A 71 -8.55 -9.70 -1.43
C HIS A 71 -7.19 -9.19 -1.91
N LEU A 72 -6.94 -7.89 -1.76
CA LEU A 72 -5.66 -7.26 -2.08
C LEU A 72 -5.07 -6.56 -0.85
N VAL A 73 -3.79 -6.76 -0.63
CA VAL A 73 -2.96 -5.98 0.31
C VAL A 73 -1.86 -5.30 -0.47
N ASN A 74 -1.78 -3.98 -0.37
CA ASN A 74 -0.58 -3.26 -0.75
C ASN A 74 0.27 -3.03 0.50
N THR A 75 1.51 -3.47 0.46
CA THR A 75 2.46 -3.35 1.58
C THR A 75 3.68 -2.57 1.16
N GLY A 76 4.23 -1.76 2.05
CA GLY A 76 5.42 -0.99 1.75
C GLY A 76 5.67 0.16 2.72
N ILE A 77 6.52 1.07 2.30
CA ILE A 77 6.94 2.23 3.09
C ILE A 77 6.33 3.51 2.55
N ALA A 78 6.35 4.57 3.36
CA ALA A 78 5.79 5.88 3.00
C ALA A 78 6.45 7.02 3.77
N GLY A 79 6.43 8.21 3.19
CA GLY A 79 6.76 9.45 3.86
C GLY A 79 5.60 9.99 4.71
N SER A 80 5.89 10.45 5.93
CA SER A 80 4.89 10.99 6.84
C SER A 80 4.38 12.37 6.42
N LEU A 81 3.06 12.52 6.38
CA LEU A 81 2.38 13.81 6.23
C LEU A 81 1.79 14.33 7.56
N CYS A 82 1.90 13.54 8.63
CA CYS A 82 1.31 13.81 9.93
C CYS A 82 2.42 14.02 10.98
N PRO A 83 2.45 15.15 11.70
CA PRO A 83 3.48 15.43 12.69
C PRO A 83 3.57 14.40 13.83
N GLU A 84 2.43 13.75 14.15
CA GLU A 84 2.32 12.77 15.24
C GLU A 84 2.77 11.35 14.83
N LEU A 85 3.19 11.17 13.57
CA LEU A 85 3.75 9.91 13.10
C LEU A 85 5.28 9.98 13.08
N ASP A 86 5.93 9.07 13.77
CA ASP A 86 7.38 8.92 13.74
C ASP A 86 7.85 7.85 12.75
N ILE A 87 9.14 7.89 12.42
CA ILE A 87 9.77 6.86 11.59
C ILE A 87 9.59 5.50 12.28
N GLY A 88 9.09 4.54 11.53
CA GLY A 88 8.74 3.21 12.03
C GLY A 88 7.29 3.05 12.51
N ASP A 89 6.50 4.12 12.62
CA ASP A 89 5.06 4.00 12.87
C ASP A 89 4.35 3.38 11.67
N LEU A 90 3.20 2.77 11.92
CA LEU A 90 2.39 2.08 10.92
C LEU A 90 1.14 2.89 10.56
N VAL A 91 0.82 2.92 9.29
CA VAL A 91 -0.45 3.47 8.76
C VAL A 91 -1.21 2.36 8.07
N VAL A 92 -2.43 2.11 8.53
CA VAL A 92 -3.44 1.27 7.86
C VAL A 92 -4.41 2.19 7.14
N SER A 93 -4.60 1.98 5.85
CA SER A 93 -5.46 2.86 5.06
C SER A 93 -6.93 2.71 5.43
N ARG A 94 -7.57 3.83 5.79
CA ARG A 94 -9.04 3.94 5.76
C ARG A 94 -9.52 4.06 4.32
N ASP A 95 -8.82 4.87 3.55
CA ASP A 95 -9.03 5.11 2.11
C ASP A 95 -7.71 5.52 1.44
N ALA A 96 -7.70 5.55 0.12
CA ALA A 96 -6.58 6.07 -0.66
C ALA A 96 -7.06 7.04 -1.75
N MET A 97 -6.28 8.08 -2.02
CA MET A 97 -6.56 9.03 -3.10
C MET A 97 -5.27 9.50 -3.79
N TYR A 98 -5.43 10.02 -4.99
CA TYR A 98 -4.33 10.66 -5.69
C TYR A 98 -4.09 12.08 -5.15
N HIS A 99 -2.83 12.45 -4.93
CA HIS A 99 -2.45 13.83 -4.64
C HIS A 99 -2.04 14.61 -5.90
N ASP A 100 -1.72 13.91 -6.98
CA ASP A 100 -1.21 14.45 -8.23
C ASP A 100 -2.21 14.37 -9.41
N PHE A 101 -3.42 13.83 -9.19
CA PHE A 101 -4.46 13.83 -10.21
C PHE A 101 -5.20 15.15 -10.18
N ASP A 102 -4.92 16.01 -11.18
CA ASP A 102 -5.46 17.37 -11.25
C ASP A 102 -6.30 17.57 -12.52
N CYS A 103 -7.59 17.71 -12.32
CA CYS A 103 -8.56 18.14 -13.31
C CYS A 103 -9.28 19.44 -12.88
N GLY A 104 -8.59 20.31 -12.11
CA GLY A 104 -9.14 21.58 -11.60
C GLY A 104 -9.61 22.51 -12.69
N GLY A 105 -8.99 22.50 -13.87
CA GLY A 105 -9.44 23.24 -15.06
C GLY A 105 -10.85 22.88 -15.53
N PHE A 106 -11.37 21.72 -15.13
CA PHE A 106 -12.75 21.27 -15.37
C PHE A 106 -13.64 21.36 -14.12
N GLY A 107 -13.16 22.01 -13.04
CA GLY A 107 -13.92 22.18 -11.78
C GLY A 107 -13.89 20.97 -10.85
N TYR A 108 -13.06 19.97 -11.09
CA TYR A 108 -12.90 18.84 -10.18
C TYR A 108 -11.93 19.16 -9.05
N PRO A 109 -12.16 18.66 -7.83
CA PRO A 109 -11.16 18.74 -6.77
C PRO A 109 -9.93 17.87 -7.09
N ILE A 110 -8.80 18.20 -6.47
CA ILE A 110 -7.57 17.37 -6.56
C ILE A 110 -7.88 15.93 -6.14
N GLY A 111 -7.32 14.97 -6.84
CA GLY A 111 -7.52 13.54 -6.63
C GLY A 111 -8.76 12.94 -7.29
N LYS A 112 -9.69 13.78 -7.77
CA LYS A 112 -10.90 13.29 -8.44
C LYS A 112 -10.59 12.80 -9.85
N VAL A 113 -10.74 11.50 -10.05
CA VAL A 113 -10.70 10.90 -11.39
C VAL A 113 -12.07 11.10 -12.06
N PRO A 114 -12.18 11.82 -13.19
CA PRO A 114 -13.44 11.97 -13.91
C PRO A 114 -14.07 10.61 -14.26
N GLY A 115 -15.39 10.50 -14.10
CA GLY A 115 -16.11 9.25 -14.35
C GLY A 115 -16.10 8.26 -13.18
N MET A 116 -15.34 8.51 -12.11
CA MET A 116 -15.48 7.79 -10.85
C MET A 116 -16.50 8.49 -9.95
N ASP A 117 -17.24 7.75 -9.16
CA ASP A 117 -18.24 8.28 -8.22
C ASP A 117 -17.66 8.74 -6.88
N THR A 118 -16.39 8.40 -6.62
CA THR A 118 -15.65 8.81 -5.41
C THR A 118 -14.40 9.61 -5.73
N VAL A 119 -13.89 10.37 -4.76
CA VAL A 119 -12.57 11.03 -4.81
C VAL A 119 -11.51 10.15 -4.17
N ALA A 120 -11.85 9.52 -3.05
CA ALA A 120 -10.98 8.59 -2.35
C ALA A 120 -11.61 7.19 -2.39
N PHE A 121 -10.81 6.17 -2.66
CA PHE A 121 -11.22 4.78 -2.74
C PHE A 121 -11.24 4.18 -1.33
N PRO A 122 -12.43 3.79 -0.78
CA PRO A 122 -12.53 3.27 0.56
C PRO A 122 -11.91 1.88 0.67
N GLY A 123 -11.12 1.66 1.71
CA GLY A 123 -10.65 0.32 2.08
C GLY A 123 -11.79 -0.55 2.64
N ASP A 124 -11.58 -1.85 2.67
CA ASP A 124 -12.55 -2.78 3.25
C ASP A 124 -12.47 -2.77 4.78
N GLU A 125 -13.60 -2.57 5.45
CA GLU A 125 -13.65 -2.42 6.92
C GLU A 125 -13.10 -3.66 7.66
N ALA A 126 -13.39 -4.87 7.16
CA ALA A 126 -12.91 -6.10 7.79
C ALA A 126 -11.40 -6.26 7.61
N MET A 127 -10.87 -5.92 6.44
CA MET A 127 -9.42 -5.93 6.19
C MET A 127 -8.70 -4.84 6.99
N ILE A 128 -9.30 -3.66 7.14
CA ILE A 128 -8.75 -2.57 7.97
C ILE A 128 -8.65 -3.02 9.42
N ALA A 129 -9.73 -3.58 9.98
CA ALA A 129 -9.73 -4.08 11.35
C ALA A 129 -8.69 -5.18 11.57
N LEU A 130 -8.57 -6.11 10.62
CA LEU A 130 -7.58 -7.18 10.65
C LEU A 130 -6.15 -6.64 10.57
N ALA A 131 -5.88 -5.72 9.66
CA ALA A 131 -4.57 -5.09 9.50
C ALA A 131 -4.18 -4.30 10.75
N TYR A 132 -5.11 -3.54 11.33
CA TYR A 132 -4.88 -2.79 12.56
C TYR A 132 -4.56 -3.71 13.74
N ALA A 133 -5.35 -4.76 13.93
CA ALA A 133 -5.10 -5.73 15.00
C ALA A 133 -3.74 -6.43 14.85
N ALA A 134 -3.36 -6.81 13.62
CA ALA A 134 -2.06 -7.37 13.33
C ALA A 134 -0.92 -6.36 13.59
N ALA A 135 -1.09 -5.11 13.15
CA ALA A 135 -0.12 -4.04 13.35
C ALA A 135 0.12 -3.75 14.84
N GLU A 136 -0.93 -3.72 15.65
CA GLU A 136 -0.83 -3.53 17.10
C GLU A 136 -0.10 -4.68 17.81
N THR A 137 -0.04 -5.88 17.22
CA THR A 137 0.80 -6.97 17.77
C THR A 137 2.28 -6.84 17.40
N VAL A 138 2.58 -6.14 16.29
CA VAL A 138 3.96 -5.91 15.80
C VAL A 138 4.57 -4.67 16.43
N ASN A 139 3.79 -3.59 16.53
CA ASN A 139 4.24 -2.29 17.02
C ASN A 139 3.16 -1.63 17.90
N PRO A 140 2.96 -2.09 19.14
CA PRO A 140 1.87 -1.64 20.00
C PRO A 140 1.86 -0.14 20.25
N GLY A 141 0.71 0.51 20.04
CA GLY A 141 0.52 1.95 20.24
C GLY A 141 1.09 2.85 19.15
N HIS A 142 1.69 2.27 18.12
CA HIS A 142 2.37 2.97 17.03
C HIS A 142 1.68 2.74 15.67
N THR A 143 0.36 2.53 15.70
CA THR A 143 -0.44 2.34 14.49
C THR A 143 -1.54 3.39 14.40
N ARG A 144 -1.75 3.95 13.21
CA ARG A 144 -2.87 4.87 12.92
C ARG A 144 -3.67 4.35 11.73
N ILE A 145 -4.99 4.56 11.80
CA ILE A 145 -5.87 4.38 10.65
C ILE A 145 -6.13 5.74 10.01
N GLY A 146 -5.88 5.87 8.71
CA GLY A 146 -6.11 7.12 8.02
C GLY A 146 -5.97 7.03 6.51
N ARG A 147 -5.99 8.19 5.87
CA ARG A 147 -5.85 8.28 4.41
C ARG A 147 -4.40 8.10 3.98
N VAL A 148 -4.22 7.43 2.85
CA VAL A 148 -2.96 7.34 2.11
C VAL A 148 -3.09 8.19 0.83
N ALA A 149 -2.10 9.04 0.55
CA ALA A 149 -2.06 9.87 -0.67
C ALA A 149 -0.99 9.35 -1.62
N SER A 150 -1.36 9.08 -2.88
CA SER A 150 -0.44 8.54 -3.87
C SER A 150 -0.20 9.48 -5.04
N GLY A 151 1.03 9.49 -5.55
CA GLY A 151 1.40 10.19 -6.78
C GLY A 151 2.73 9.71 -7.33
N ASP A 152 3.01 9.97 -8.61
CA ASP A 152 4.28 9.59 -9.24
C ASP A 152 5.41 10.58 -8.89
N GLN A 153 5.58 10.84 -7.58
CA GLN A 153 6.57 11.78 -7.05
C GLN A 153 7.11 11.28 -5.71
N PHE A 154 8.44 11.26 -5.55
CA PHE A 154 9.08 11.17 -4.25
C PHE A 154 9.01 12.55 -3.58
N ILE A 155 8.35 12.65 -2.43
CA ILE A 155 8.11 13.93 -1.75
C ILE A 155 9.24 14.19 -0.76
N CYS A 156 10.07 15.19 -1.09
CA CYS A 156 11.21 15.66 -0.30
C CYS A 156 11.26 17.19 -0.17
N ASP A 157 10.16 17.88 -0.45
CA ASP A 157 10.04 19.33 -0.38
C ASP A 157 8.88 19.71 0.55
N LYS A 158 9.16 20.55 1.54
CA LYS A 158 8.17 20.94 2.54
C LYS A 158 6.95 21.65 1.95
N GLN A 159 7.12 22.47 0.89
CA GLN A 159 5.98 23.19 0.29
C GLN A 159 5.06 22.23 -0.48
N VAL A 160 5.66 21.23 -1.12
CA VAL A 160 4.89 20.14 -1.78
C VAL A 160 4.14 19.33 -0.73
N LYS A 161 4.80 18.94 0.37
CA LYS A 161 4.19 18.26 1.51
C LYS A 161 2.98 19.03 2.05
N ASP A 162 3.17 20.31 2.37
CA ASP A 162 2.11 21.16 2.94
C ASP A 162 0.90 21.28 1.99
N ARG A 163 1.14 21.35 0.67
CA ARG A 163 0.09 21.35 -0.34
C ARG A 163 -0.66 20.01 -0.40
N ILE A 164 0.05 18.89 -0.30
CA ILE A 164 -0.59 17.55 -0.26
C ILE A 164 -1.47 17.44 0.97
N ILE A 165 -0.97 17.84 2.14
CA ILE A 165 -1.75 17.83 3.38
C ILE A 165 -3.03 18.66 3.23
N ALA A 166 -2.92 19.89 2.72
CA ALA A 166 -4.06 20.79 2.53
C ALA A 166 -5.14 20.22 1.61
N ASN A 167 -4.73 19.51 0.54
CA ASN A 167 -5.64 18.95 -0.46
C ASN A 167 -6.23 17.59 -0.05
N THR A 168 -5.49 16.78 0.71
CA THR A 168 -5.84 15.37 0.93
C THR A 168 -6.18 15.04 2.37
N GLN A 169 -5.62 15.76 3.34
CA GLN A 169 -5.66 15.41 4.77
C GLN A 169 -5.16 13.98 5.03
N ALA A 170 -4.18 13.51 4.24
CA ALA A 170 -3.61 12.19 4.35
C ALA A 170 -2.59 12.12 5.50
N LEU A 171 -2.42 10.92 6.06
CA LEU A 171 -1.42 10.63 7.09
C LEU A 171 -0.02 10.38 6.50
N CYS A 172 0.03 9.79 5.30
CA CYS A 172 1.29 9.51 4.62
C CYS A 172 1.13 9.58 3.10
N THR A 173 2.26 9.62 2.40
CA THR A 173 2.33 9.68 0.94
C THR A 173 3.28 8.61 0.41
N GLU A 174 2.92 8.04 -0.75
CA GLU A 174 3.67 7.00 -1.45
C GLU A 174 3.30 7.02 -2.95
N MET A 175 3.62 5.99 -3.72
CA MET A 175 3.55 6.12 -5.18
C MET A 175 2.63 5.08 -5.87
N GLU A 176 1.94 4.18 -5.15
CA GLU A 176 1.20 3.03 -5.73
C GLU A 176 -0.24 2.88 -5.21
N GLY A 177 -0.45 3.15 -3.94
CA GLY A 177 -1.63 2.71 -3.19
C GLY A 177 -2.96 3.13 -3.81
N ALA A 178 -3.09 4.39 -4.26
CA ALA A 178 -4.32 4.85 -4.89
C ALA A 178 -4.60 4.16 -6.23
N ALA A 179 -3.57 3.76 -6.99
CA ALA A 179 -3.74 3.03 -8.25
C ALA A 179 -4.20 1.59 -8.01
N ILE A 180 -3.64 0.94 -6.98
CA ILE A 180 -4.10 -0.38 -6.52
C ILE A 180 -5.54 -0.30 -6.00
N ALA A 181 -5.82 0.71 -5.17
CA ALA A 181 -7.15 0.96 -4.61
C ALA A 181 -8.20 1.21 -5.70
N GLN A 182 -7.89 2.04 -6.70
CA GLN A 182 -8.77 2.26 -7.85
C GLN A 182 -9.02 0.98 -8.64
N THR A 183 -7.97 0.18 -8.86
CA THR A 183 -8.09 -1.10 -9.56
C THR A 183 -8.96 -2.08 -8.77
N ALA A 184 -8.73 -2.22 -7.45
CA ALA A 184 -9.53 -3.03 -6.56
C ALA A 184 -11.00 -2.59 -6.55
N TYR A 185 -11.26 -1.29 -6.40
CA TYR A 185 -12.59 -0.69 -6.42
C TYR A 185 -13.35 -1.02 -7.71
N ARG A 186 -12.71 -0.88 -8.87
CA ARG A 186 -13.31 -1.19 -10.18
C ARG A 186 -13.60 -2.67 -10.39
N ASN A 187 -12.83 -3.54 -9.74
CA ASN A 187 -13.01 -5.00 -9.81
C ASN A 187 -13.92 -5.54 -8.68
N GLY A 188 -14.37 -4.69 -7.74
CA GLY A 188 -15.16 -5.12 -6.59
C GLY A 188 -14.38 -6.03 -5.63
N ILE A 189 -13.05 -5.88 -5.56
CA ILE A 189 -12.17 -6.67 -4.70
C ILE A 189 -11.87 -5.88 -3.41
N PRO A 190 -12.14 -6.44 -2.22
CA PRO A 190 -11.74 -5.87 -0.94
C PRO A 190 -10.23 -5.62 -0.87
N PHE A 191 -9.81 -4.47 -0.33
CA PHE A 191 -8.39 -4.13 -0.20
C PHE A 191 -8.08 -3.36 1.08
N VAL A 192 -6.81 -3.38 1.45
CA VAL A 192 -6.19 -2.50 2.44
C VAL A 192 -4.78 -2.15 2.01
N ILE A 193 -4.34 -0.94 2.35
CA ILE A 193 -2.95 -0.50 2.19
C ILE A 193 -2.31 -0.42 3.56
N LEU A 194 -1.13 -0.99 3.69
CA LEU A 194 -0.30 -0.95 4.89
C LEU A 194 1.01 -0.25 4.56
N ARG A 195 1.36 0.76 5.35
CA ARG A 195 2.60 1.52 5.20
C ARG A 195 3.32 1.65 6.54
N ALA A 196 4.65 1.50 6.52
CA ALA A 196 5.52 1.92 7.61
C ALA A 196 6.22 3.22 7.22
N ILE A 197 6.30 4.14 8.16
CA ILE A 197 6.94 5.45 7.91
C ILE A 197 8.45 5.25 7.80
N SER A 198 9.03 5.63 6.67
CA SER A 198 10.47 5.60 6.39
C SER A 198 11.14 6.95 6.53
N ASP A 199 10.38 8.03 6.34
CA ASP A 199 10.86 9.41 6.32
C ASP A 199 9.73 10.40 6.63
N LYS A 200 10.07 11.67 6.73
CA LYS A 200 9.09 12.72 7.05
C LYS A 200 8.50 13.44 5.82
N ALA A 201 8.77 12.97 4.61
CA ALA A 201 8.33 13.59 3.35
C ALA A 201 8.67 15.09 3.24
N ASP A 202 9.82 15.50 3.75
CA ASP A 202 10.31 16.87 3.73
C ASP A 202 11.81 16.90 3.42
N ASP A 203 12.47 18.01 3.67
CA ASP A 203 13.89 18.22 3.35
C ASP A 203 14.84 17.21 4.01
N SER A 204 14.38 16.43 5.00
CA SER A 204 15.16 15.33 5.61
C SER A 204 14.99 13.98 4.90
N ALA A 205 13.98 13.83 4.05
CA ALA A 205 13.58 12.54 3.46
C ALA A 205 14.70 11.83 2.71
N GLU A 206 15.54 12.56 1.98
CA GLU A 206 16.66 11.99 1.22
C GLU A 206 17.71 11.33 2.12
N MET A 207 17.86 11.76 3.37
CA MET A 207 18.77 11.15 4.35
C MET A 207 18.09 10.02 5.13
N ASP A 208 16.84 10.21 5.49
CA ASP A 208 16.08 9.27 6.33
C ASP A 208 15.72 8.00 5.57
N TYR A 209 15.23 8.13 4.34
CA TYR A 209 14.77 7.02 3.50
C TYR A 209 15.79 5.88 3.38
N PRO A 210 17.04 6.07 2.93
CA PRO A 210 18.01 4.98 2.77
C PRO A 210 18.38 4.30 4.10
N THR A 211 18.23 5.04 5.22
CA THR A 211 18.56 4.53 6.55
C THR A 211 17.49 3.61 7.10
N PHE A 212 16.23 3.94 6.87
CA PHE A 212 15.09 3.30 7.53
C PHE A 212 14.24 2.39 6.64
N GLU A 213 14.42 2.44 5.30
CA GLU A 213 13.60 1.68 4.35
C GLU A 213 13.50 0.19 4.69
N ARG A 214 14.64 -0.44 5.01
CA ARG A 214 14.68 -1.88 5.29
C ARG A 214 13.95 -2.25 6.57
N ILE A 215 14.11 -1.47 7.63
CA ILE A 215 13.45 -1.71 8.91
C ILE A 215 11.94 -1.52 8.76
N ALA A 216 11.52 -0.46 8.07
CA ALA A 216 10.12 -0.15 7.82
C ALA A 216 9.46 -1.23 6.94
N ALA A 217 10.11 -1.66 5.86
CA ALA A 217 9.62 -2.72 4.98
C ALA A 217 9.47 -4.06 5.70
N HIS A 218 10.46 -4.45 6.51
CA HIS A 218 10.40 -5.67 7.30
C HIS A 218 9.22 -5.66 8.29
N ARG A 219 8.98 -4.53 8.95
CA ARG A 219 7.85 -4.37 9.87
C ARG A 219 6.50 -4.56 9.17
N CYS A 220 6.34 -3.99 7.97
CA CYS A 220 5.14 -4.23 7.16
C CYS A 220 4.97 -5.70 6.79
N ALA A 221 6.05 -6.40 6.41
CA ALA A 221 6.00 -7.82 6.09
C ALA A 221 5.52 -8.68 7.29
N GLU A 222 6.00 -8.37 8.51
CA GLU A 222 5.52 -9.04 9.73
C GLU A 222 4.02 -8.85 9.95
N VAL A 223 3.49 -7.65 9.72
CA VAL A 223 2.04 -7.39 9.81
C VAL A 223 1.27 -8.22 8.79
N VAL A 224 1.73 -8.27 7.53
CA VAL A 224 1.08 -9.06 6.48
C VAL A 224 1.07 -10.54 6.81
N MET A 225 2.14 -11.10 7.37
CA MET A 225 2.18 -12.49 7.82
C MET A 225 1.14 -12.76 8.91
N LYS A 226 1.03 -11.88 9.92
CA LYS A 226 0.01 -12.00 10.97
C LYS A 226 -1.43 -11.87 10.43
N MET A 227 -1.65 -11.00 9.44
CA MET A 227 -2.93 -10.91 8.73
C MET A 227 -3.25 -12.24 8.03
N ALA A 228 -2.29 -12.82 7.29
CA ALA A 228 -2.47 -14.09 6.60
C ALA A 228 -2.85 -15.23 7.55
N ALA A 229 -2.15 -15.34 8.69
CA ALA A 229 -2.46 -16.32 9.74
C ALA A 229 -3.89 -16.15 10.28
N SER A 230 -4.38 -14.91 10.44
CA SER A 230 -5.70 -14.60 11.00
C SER A 230 -6.85 -14.81 10.00
N ILE A 231 -6.61 -14.75 8.71
CA ILE A 231 -7.63 -14.97 7.65
C ILE A 231 -8.09 -16.44 7.60
N GLN A 232 -7.24 -17.36 8.06
CA GLN A 232 -7.54 -18.81 8.08
C GLN A 232 -8.50 -19.24 9.22
N GLY A 233 -8.47 -18.57 10.35
CA GLY A 233 -9.36 -18.84 11.49
C GLY A 233 -10.76 -18.31 11.23
#